data_3543c1fd972f64c0720908ee15ba8635
#
_entry.id   3543c1fd972f64c0720908ee15ba8635
#
_cell.length_a   1.000
_cell.length_b   1.000
_cell.length_c   1.000
_cell.angle_alpha   90.00
_cell.angle_beta   90.00
_cell.angle_gamma   90.00
#
_symmetry.space_group_name_H-M   'P 1'
#
loop_
_entity.id
_entity.type
_entity.pdbx_description
1 polymer ?
#
loop_
_entity_poly.entity_id
_entity_poly.type
_entity_poly.pdbx_seq_one_letter_code
_entity_poly.pdbx_strand_id
1 'polypeptide(L)'
;MASENGEAWAGPSPQQAATANPSPAGPALNTADQSSFFRRLFKAYADDWKPTVSGPSAPVPAFRGDPAPVNGPPFPFSVWPIGGTVWIGQPWTQADPLMTALWEGPHGDAWKKSKIQIYGWLNVGANFSTSKRGVNPSAGKYENFPTAYDEVPNAIEPDQEVLYIEREPDTVQTDHFDWGFRLAGLWGLDYRFTTAKGYFSQQLLGHPPGKEYGFDPVMMYLDLYFPHIGEGTDVRIGRYISLPDIEAQLAPNNYTYSHSLLYTFDCYTQTGITATTRINSHWTTQVGLSPGCESAPWNLTDSRLTLNWCLQYSWRTSRDNLYVCDNETNLGKDSGKYAYNNLQAYYLTWYHVIDKNWHWSTETWYQWMKQVPNLAYSPPPGSTSPPVDPIQPETNDNGAVCRSHAAFTCYAPEWAVVNYLERQFGAHNYISIRNEYFDDIVGQRTGTKTRYSEHLFGWGHWVGTTVLFRPEVRYERSYDNPAYQNGTKKSQLTAAGDIIFFF
;
A
#
# COMPACT_ATOMS: atom_id res chain seq x y z
N MET A 1 -41.21 -30.24 1.19
CA MET A 1 -41.17 -30.91 2.48
C MET A 1 -39.76 -31.40 2.69
N ALA A 2 -39.01 -30.70 3.51
CA ALA A 2 -37.91 -31.13 4.34
C ALA A 2 -37.24 -29.82 4.80
N SER A 3 -37.43 -29.52 6.06
CA SER A 3 -36.81 -28.38 6.76
C SER A 3 -35.38 -28.74 7.11
N GLU A 4 -34.42 -28.04 6.54
CA GLU A 4 -33.07 -28.03 7.08
C GLU A 4 -32.89 -26.79 7.94
N ASN A 5 -32.69 -27.01 9.22
CA ASN A 5 -32.37 -26.03 10.22
C ASN A 5 -30.97 -25.47 9.94
N GLY A 6 -30.93 -24.31 9.31
CA GLY A 6 -29.70 -23.50 9.27
C GLY A 6 -29.52 -22.82 10.62
N GLU A 7 -28.66 -23.32 11.46
CA GLU A 7 -28.18 -22.57 12.62
C GLU A 7 -27.47 -21.31 12.13
N ALA A 8 -28.19 -20.19 12.23
CA ALA A 8 -27.58 -18.87 12.03
C ALA A 8 -26.59 -18.63 13.16
N TRP A 9 -25.32 -18.56 12.79
CA TRP A 9 -24.27 -18.11 13.71
C TRP A 9 -24.58 -16.66 14.12
N ALA A 10 -25.11 -16.47 15.32
CA ALA A 10 -25.35 -15.17 15.92
C ALA A 10 -23.99 -14.69 16.47
N GLY A 11 -23.32 -13.83 15.73
CA GLY A 11 -22.21 -13.03 16.26
C GLY A 11 -22.72 -12.17 17.44
N PRO A 12 -21.85 -11.81 18.39
CA PRO A 12 -22.25 -11.00 19.53
C PRO A 12 -22.91 -9.69 19.07
N SER A 13 -24.08 -9.38 19.64
CA SER A 13 -24.80 -8.16 19.34
C SER A 13 -23.98 -6.94 19.76
N PRO A 14 -24.11 -5.79 19.10
CA PRO A 14 -23.35 -4.56 19.42
C PRO A 14 -23.50 -4.08 20.86
N GLN A 15 -24.51 -4.55 21.60
CA GLN A 15 -24.74 -4.17 22.98
C GLN A 15 -23.87 -4.91 24.02
N GLN A 16 -23.12 -5.95 23.64
CA GLN A 16 -22.22 -6.63 24.56
C GLN A 16 -20.78 -6.09 24.57
N ALA A 17 -20.45 -5.16 23.68
CA ALA A 17 -19.13 -4.50 23.67
C ALA A 17 -18.99 -3.37 24.72
N ALA A 18 -20.06 -2.99 25.42
CA ALA A 18 -20.06 -1.84 26.33
C ALA A 18 -19.84 -2.18 27.82
N THR A 19 -19.56 -3.41 28.19
CA THR A 19 -19.07 -3.70 29.53
C THR A 19 -17.55 -3.72 29.48
N ALA A 20 -16.95 -2.66 29.98
CA ALA A 20 -15.52 -2.62 30.31
C ALA A 20 -15.21 -3.87 31.14
N ASN A 21 -14.65 -4.89 30.52
CA ASN A 21 -13.99 -5.95 31.29
C ASN A 21 -12.88 -5.26 32.07
N PRO A 22 -12.79 -5.49 33.39
CA PRO A 22 -11.63 -5.06 34.10
C PRO A 22 -10.41 -5.62 33.37
N SER A 23 -9.44 -4.76 33.09
CA SER A 23 -8.15 -5.20 32.57
C SER A 23 -7.78 -6.52 33.24
N PRO A 24 -7.45 -7.57 32.51
CA PRO A 24 -6.98 -8.77 33.14
C PRO A 24 -5.87 -8.34 34.07
N ALA A 25 -5.99 -8.72 35.35
CA ALA A 25 -4.94 -8.45 36.32
C ALA A 25 -3.64 -8.86 35.68
N GLY A 26 -2.79 -7.87 35.40
CA GLY A 26 -1.55 -8.08 34.67
C GLY A 26 -0.81 -9.23 35.34
N PRO A 27 -0.11 -10.06 34.57
CA PRO A 27 0.76 -11.09 35.16
C PRO A 27 1.61 -10.40 36.23
N ALA A 28 1.72 -11.03 37.41
CA ALA A 28 2.45 -10.55 38.56
C ALA A 28 3.73 -9.86 38.10
N LEU A 29 4.02 -8.67 38.65
CA LEU A 29 5.20 -7.84 38.39
C LEU A 29 6.40 -8.73 38.03
N ASN A 30 6.62 -8.94 36.75
CA ASN A 30 7.82 -9.57 36.27
C ASN A 30 8.95 -8.64 36.62
N THR A 31 9.85 -9.09 37.49
CA THR A 31 11.12 -8.41 37.73
C THR A 31 11.76 -8.15 36.37
N ALA A 32 12.01 -6.89 36.06
CA ALA A 32 12.59 -6.49 34.77
C ALA A 32 13.82 -7.37 34.47
N ASP A 33 13.88 -7.95 33.26
CA ASP A 33 15.01 -8.78 32.87
C ASP A 33 16.28 -7.90 32.79
N GLN A 34 17.21 -8.12 33.69
CA GLN A 34 18.48 -7.40 33.79
C GLN A 34 19.49 -7.84 32.71
N SER A 35 19.13 -8.77 31.83
CA SER A 35 20.00 -9.18 30.74
C SER A 35 20.21 -8.04 29.74
N SER A 36 21.24 -8.15 28.91
CA SER A 36 21.49 -7.15 27.87
C SER A 36 20.33 -7.07 26.87
N PHE A 37 20.13 -5.90 26.28
CA PHE A 37 19.13 -5.70 25.23
C PHE A 37 19.20 -6.74 24.12
N PHE A 38 20.38 -7.01 23.59
CA PHE A 38 20.56 -8.01 22.52
C PHE A 38 20.17 -9.42 22.95
N ARG A 39 20.42 -9.80 24.22
CA ARG A 39 19.99 -11.09 24.71
C ARG A 39 18.48 -11.22 24.75
N ARG A 40 17.76 -10.17 25.16
CA ARG A 40 16.30 -10.14 25.15
C ARG A 40 15.76 -10.16 23.70
N LEU A 41 16.38 -9.39 22.80
CA LEU A 41 16.02 -9.38 21.39
C LEU A 41 16.16 -10.78 20.74
N PHE A 42 17.30 -11.43 20.89
CA PHE A 42 17.50 -12.79 20.38
C PHE A 42 16.58 -13.82 21.04
N LYS A 43 16.25 -13.61 22.30
CA LYS A 43 15.27 -14.46 22.99
C LYS A 43 13.88 -14.28 22.37
N ALA A 44 13.45 -13.05 22.06
CA ALA A 44 12.16 -12.78 21.43
C ALA A 44 12.03 -13.52 20.08
N TYR A 45 13.04 -13.47 19.22
CA TYR A 45 13.07 -14.27 17.99
C TYR A 45 13.06 -15.78 18.25
N ALA A 46 13.88 -16.25 19.18
CA ALA A 46 13.94 -17.67 19.51
C ALA A 46 12.61 -18.19 20.07
N ASP A 47 11.85 -17.36 20.77
CA ASP A 47 10.53 -17.70 21.28
C ASP A 47 9.48 -17.68 20.16
N ASP A 48 9.54 -16.72 19.22
CA ASP A 48 8.65 -16.63 18.04
C ASP A 48 8.80 -17.84 17.10
N TRP A 49 10.01 -18.33 16.89
CA TRP A 49 10.28 -19.44 15.97
C TRP A 49 10.07 -20.83 16.57
N LYS A 50 9.69 -20.91 17.83
CA LYS A 50 9.33 -22.21 18.43
C LYS A 50 8.04 -22.74 17.82
N PRO A 51 7.94 -24.05 17.55
CA PRO A 51 6.68 -24.66 17.15
C PRO A 51 5.59 -24.29 18.16
N THR A 52 4.51 -23.73 17.67
CA THR A 52 3.36 -23.40 18.51
C THR A 52 2.81 -24.71 19.04
N VAL A 53 3.01 -25.01 20.32
CA VAL A 53 2.29 -26.07 20.99
C VAL A 53 0.83 -25.63 20.99
N SER A 54 -0.05 -26.40 20.36
CA SER A 54 -1.48 -26.17 20.33
C SER A 54 -2.06 -26.27 21.74
N GLY A 55 -1.91 -25.18 22.49
CA GLY A 55 -2.67 -24.91 23.70
C GLY A 55 -4.01 -24.27 23.34
N PRO A 56 -4.97 -24.17 24.27
CA PRO A 56 -6.18 -23.40 24.04
C PRO A 56 -5.75 -22.02 23.54
N SER A 57 -6.22 -21.66 22.35
CA SER A 57 -5.91 -20.37 21.75
C SER A 57 -6.26 -19.27 22.75
N ALA A 58 -5.29 -18.42 23.07
CA ALA A 58 -5.57 -17.20 23.81
C ALA A 58 -6.73 -16.47 23.10
N PRO A 59 -7.66 -15.85 23.83
CA PRO A 59 -8.72 -15.08 23.19
C PRO A 59 -8.05 -14.07 22.26
N VAL A 60 -8.46 -14.10 21.01
CA VAL A 60 -8.02 -13.13 20.00
C VAL A 60 -8.34 -11.76 20.58
N PRO A 61 -7.38 -10.87 20.79
CA PRO A 61 -7.67 -9.51 21.25
C PRO A 61 -8.72 -8.87 20.35
N ALA A 62 -9.58 -8.06 20.92
CA ALA A 62 -10.55 -7.33 20.13
C ALA A 62 -9.80 -6.56 19.04
N PHE A 63 -10.12 -6.83 17.78
CA PHE A 63 -9.67 -6.04 16.66
C PHE A 63 -10.01 -4.59 16.98
N ARG A 64 -9.09 -3.66 16.71
CA ARG A 64 -9.42 -2.25 16.73
C ARG A 64 -10.56 -2.07 15.74
N GLY A 65 -11.75 -1.88 16.28
CA GLY A 65 -12.94 -1.76 15.47
C GLY A 65 -12.86 -0.50 14.61
N ASP A 66 -13.49 -0.54 13.46
CA ASP A 66 -13.86 0.69 12.78
C ASP A 66 -14.45 1.72 13.75
N PRO A 67 -14.11 2.96 13.62
CA PRO A 67 -13.44 3.59 12.52
C PRO A 67 -11.98 3.77 12.84
N ALA A 68 -11.23 2.75 12.87
CA ALA A 68 -9.83 3.07 12.86
C ALA A 68 -9.61 3.88 11.59
N PRO A 69 -9.12 5.10 11.66
CA PRO A 69 -8.47 5.65 10.53
C PRO A 69 -7.34 4.70 10.35
N VAL A 70 -7.26 4.22 9.28
CA VAL A 70 -6.48 3.14 8.98
C VAL A 70 -5.05 3.45 9.13
N ASN A 71 -4.41 2.64 9.87
CA ASN A 71 -3.04 2.80 10.25
C ASN A 71 -2.07 2.43 9.13
N GLY A 72 -2.55 2.17 7.97
CA GLY A 72 -1.75 1.86 6.81
C GLY A 72 -2.64 1.54 5.63
N PRO A 73 -2.11 1.57 4.43
CA PRO A 73 -2.77 1.01 3.28
C PRO A 73 -2.78 -0.52 3.37
N PRO A 74 -3.69 -1.17 2.66
CA PRO A 74 -4.85 -0.60 2.01
C PRO A 74 -5.90 -0.21 3.03
N PHE A 75 -6.54 0.88 2.76
CA PHE A 75 -7.60 1.46 3.56
C PHE A 75 -8.93 0.81 3.31
N PRO A 76 -9.77 0.83 4.33
CA PRO A 76 -9.59 0.13 5.57
C PRO A 76 -9.74 -1.36 5.31
N PHE A 77 -8.93 -2.15 5.95
CA PHE A 77 -8.98 -3.58 5.76
C PHE A 77 -10.32 -4.19 6.14
N SER A 78 -10.85 -5.03 5.27
CA SER A 78 -11.65 -6.14 5.74
C SER A 78 -10.75 -7.09 6.54
N VAL A 79 -11.23 -7.57 7.66
CA VAL A 79 -10.48 -8.50 8.49
C VAL A 79 -10.12 -9.73 7.68
N TRP A 80 -8.83 -9.93 7.42
CA TRP A 80 -8.33 -11.18 6.89
C TRP A 80 -8.69 -12.32 7.84
N PRO A 81 -9.05 -13.52 7.33
CA PRO A 81 -9.53 -14.62 8.19
C PRO A 81 -8.57 -15.00 9.30
N ILE A 82 -7.29 -14.68 9.19
CA ILE A 82 -6.26 -15.01 10.15
C ILE A 82 -6.14 -14.01 11.30
N GLY A 83 -7.03 -13.05 11.42
CA GLY A 83 -7.15 -12.32 12.66
C GLY A 83 -6.62 -10.92 12.73
N GLY A 84 -6.75 -10.13 11.68
CA GLY A 84 -6.73 -8.66 11.82
C GLY A 84 -5.44 -8.08 12.38
N THR A 85 -4.31 -8.56 11.91
CA THR A 85 -3.03 -7.91 12.16
C THR A 85 -2.78 -6.80 11.14
N VAL A 86 -1.87 -5.90 11.44
CA VAL A 86 -1.44 -4.84 10.52
C VAL A 86 -0.83 -5.42 9.24
N TRP A 87 -0.26 -6.61 9.32
CA TRP A 87 0.38 -7.31 8.21
C TRP A 87 -0.53 -8.37 7.62
N ILE A 88 -0.65 -8.38 6.31
CA ILE A 88 -1.51 -9.33 5.61
C ILE A 88 -1.09 -10.77 5.87
N GLY A 89 -2.06 -11.59 6.28
CA GLY A 89 -1.85 -13.00 6.52
C GLY A 89 -0.92 -13.35 7.67
N GLN A 90 -0.42 -12.38 8.41
CA GLN A 90 0.46 -12.64 9.55
C GLN A 90 -0.25 -13.47 10.61
N PRO A 91 0.36 -14.56 11.10
CA PRO A 91 -0.11 -15.23 12.30
C PRO A 91 -0.12 -14.25 13.47
N TRP A 92 -1.09 -14.39 14.34
CA TRP A 92 -1.24 -13.46 15.46
C TRP A 92 0.03 -13.38 16.31
N THR A 93 0.51 -12.14 16.55
CA THR A 93 1.58 -11.86 17.52
C THR A 93 1.17 -10.73 18.47
N GLN A 94 1.81 -10.65 19.62
CA GLN A 94 1.55 -9.61 20.62
C GLN A 94 2.39 -8.35 20.41
N ALA A 95 3.58 -8.50 19.88
CA ALA A 95 4.51 -7.40 19.63
C ALA A 95 5.70 -7.85 18.79
N ASP A 96 6.29 -6.89 18.06
CA ASP A 96 7.54 -7.11 17.36
C ASP A 96 8.70 -7.39 18.32
N PRO A 97 9.72 -8.15 17.89
CA PRO A 97 10.83 -8.54 18.77
C PRO A 97 11.57 -7.36 19.38
N LEU A 98 11.74 -6.26 18.63
CA LEU A 98 12.37 -5.04 19.12
C LEU A 98 11.61 -4.45 20.30
N MET A 99 10.28 -4.29 20.14
CA MET A 99 9.42 -3.78 21.21
C MET A 99 9.33 -4.73 22.40
N THR A 100 9.27 -6.03 22.16
CA THR A 100 9.34 -7.05 23.20
C THR A 100 10.61 -6.90 24.05
N ALA A 101 11.77 -6.75 23.40
CA ALA A 101 13.05 -6.56 24.07
C ALA A 101 13.12 -5.24 24.87
N LEU A 102 12.46 -4.19 24.42
CA LEU A 102 12.37 -2.92 25.13
C LEU A 102 11.43 -3.01 26.35
N TRP A 103 10.27 -3.65 26.18
CA TRP A 103 9.26 -3.80 27.23
C TRP A 103 9.67 -4.71 28.38
N GLU A 104 10.49 -5.73 28.09
CA GLU A 104 11.04 -6.63 29.11
C GLU A 104 12.25 -6.01 29.85
N GLY A 105 12.83 -4.94 29.34
CA GLY A 105 14.02 -4.32 29.88
C GLY A 105 13.79 -3.41 31.11
N PRO A 106 14.87 -2.87 31.68
CA PRO A 106 14.84 -2.03 32.89
C PRO A 106 13.92 -0.81 32.82
N HIS A 107 13.65 -0.31 31.61
CA HIS A 107 12.77 0.85 31.35
C HIS A 107 11.45 0.44 30.68
N GLY A 108 11.07 -0.83 30.76
CA GLY A 108 9.90 -1.38 30.06
C GLY A 108 8.60 -0.67 30.38
N ASP A 109 8.36 -0.31 31.65
CA ASP A 109 7.16 0.40 32.06
C ASP A 109 7.08 1.81 31.46
N ALA A 110 8.22 2.49 31.29
CA ALA A 110 8.26 3.80 30.64
C ALA A 110 7.89 3.69 29.14
N TRP A 111 8.41 2.67 28.45
CA TRP A 111 8.06 2.37 27.06
C TRP A 111 6.57 2.07 26.91
N LYS A 112 6.02 1.18 27.71
CA LYS A 112 4.58 0.86 27.69
C LYS A 112 3.71 2.10 27.95
N LYS A 113 4.11 2.92 28.93
CA LYS A 113 3.39 4.16 29.26
C LYS A 113 3.44 5.20 28.15
N SER A 114 4.53 5.27 27.41
CA SER A 114 4.68 6.22 26.30
C SER A 114 3.77 5.90 25.12
N LYS A 115 3.33 4.65 24.97
CA LYS A 115 2.64 4.10 23.80
C LYS A 115 3.47 4.23 22.50
N ILE A 116 4.75 4.58 22.60
CA ILE A 116 5.64 4.68 21.44
C ILE A 116 6.08 3.27 21.04
N GLN A 117 5.98 2.97 19.75
CA GLN A 117 6.44 1.75 19.12
C GLN A 117 7.56 2.07 18.12
N ILE A 118 8.55 1.20 18.08
CA ILE A 118 9.65 1.21 17.11
C ILE A 118 9.71 -0.18 16.52
N TYR A 119 9.53 -0.30 15.23
CA TYR A 119 9.53 -1.58 14.52
C TYR A 119 9.78 -1.36 13.03
N GLY A 120 9.95 -2.44 12.30
CA GLY A 120 10.18 -2.35 10.88
C GLY A 120 10.48 -3.70 10.26
N TRP A 121 11.01 -3.66 9.05
CA TRP A 121 11.38 -4.86 8.31
C TRP A 121 12.53 -4.63 7.35
N LEU A 122 13.14 -5.74 6.97
CA LEU A 122 14.06 -5.85 5.85
C LEU A 122 13.40 -6.72 4.80
N ASN A 123 13.37 -6.27 3.55
CA ASN A 123 12.78 -6.98 2.43
C ASN A 123 13.81 -7.14 1.32
N VAL A 124 14.00 -8.37 0.88
CA VAL A 124 14.91 -8.72 -0.22
C VAL A 124 14.16 -9.59 -1.21
N GLY A 125 14.07 -9.12 -2.45
CA GLY A 125 13.45 -9.82 -3.55
C GLY A 125 14.44 -10.45 -4.52
N ALA A 126 13.94 -11.37 -5.34
CA ALA A 126 14.68 -11.96 -6.44
C ALA A 126 13.72 -12.41 -7.53
N ASN A 127 14.17 -12.33 -8.78
CA ASN A 127 13.38 -12.79 -9.91
C ASN A 127 14.18 -13.53 -10.98
N PHE A 128 13.48 -14.36 -11.74
CA PHE A 128 13.90 -14.96 -13.00
C PHE A 128 12.90 -14.59 -14.07
N SER A 129 13.28 -13.70 -14.98
CA SER A 129 12.43 -13.17 -16.02
C SER A 129 12.84 -13.68 -17.40
N THR A 130 11.86 -13.83 -18.29
CA THR A 130 12.12 -14.04 -19.72
C THR A 130 12.62 -12.77 -20.42
N SER A 131 12.50 -11.60 -19.81
CA SER A 131 13.20 -10.40 -20.22
C SER A 131 14.69 -10.51 -19.87
N LYS A 132 15.55 -9.92 -20.71
CA LYS A 132 16.99 -9.96 -20.50
C LYS A 132 17.41 -8.67 -19.84
N ARG A 133 18.38 -8.74 -18.93
CA ARG A 133 19.00 -7.58 -18.37
C ARG A 133 19.71 -6.79 -19.47
N GLY A 134 19.29 -5.59 -19.73
CA GLY A 134 19.89 -4.70 -20.73
C GLY A 134 21.21 -4.11 -20.24
N VAL A 135 22.01 -3.66 -21.19
CA VAL A 135 23.35 -3.14 -20.93
C VAL A 135 23.31 -1.64 -20.59
N ASN A 136 22.16 -0.99 -20.70
CA ASN A 136 22.10 0.46 -20.55
C ASN A 136 20.91 0.91 -19.68
N PRO A 137 21.07 0.96 -18.35
CA PRO A 137 20.07 1.54 -17.45
C PRO A 137 19.96 3.07 -17.59
N SER A 138 20.75 3.70 -18.46
CA SER A 138 20.76 5.16 -18.62
C SER A 138 19.49 5.78 -19.20
N ALA A 139 18.51 4.96 -19.60
CA ALA A 139 17.19 5.43 -20.03
C ALA A 139 16.16 5.48 -18.87
N GLY A 140 16.54 5.11 -17.64
CA GLY A 140 15.63 5.13 -16.48
C GLY A 140 14.55 4.06 -16.48
N LYS A 141 14.60 3.11 -17.41
CA LYS A 141 13.65 1.99 -17.51
C LYS A 141 14.38 0.66 -17.53
N TYR A 142 13.93 -0.25 -16.73
CA TYR A 142 14.42 -1.61 -16.70
C TYR A 142 13.57 -2.52 -17.59
N GLU A 143 14.09 -3.68 -17.91
CA GLU A 143 13.52 -4.52 -18.95
C GLU A 143 12.26 -5.28 -18.53
N ASN A 144 11.97 -5.40 -17.23
CA ASN A 144 10.69 -5.89 -16.72
C ASN A 144 9.61 -4.80 -16.76
N PHE A 145 9.98 -3.53 -16.97
CA PHE A 145 9.01 -2.46 -17.14
C PHE A 145 7.94 -2.85 -18.20
N PRO A 146 6.65 -2.55 -17.99
CA PRO A 146 6.08 -1.59 -17.03
C PRO A 146 5.81 -2.10 -15.62
N THR A 147 6.24 -3.30 -15.26
CA THR A 147 6.14 -3.81 -13.89
C THR A 147 7.05 -3.03 -12.95
N ALA A 148 6.51 -2.57 -11.83
CA ALA A 148 7.27 -1.94 -10.75
C ALA A 148 7.59 -2.96 -9.63
N TYR A 149 8.48 -2.60 -8.72
CA TYR A 149 8.92 -3.37 -7.55
C TYR A 149 9.69 -4.68 -7.87
N ASP A 150 9.70 -5.10 -9.09
CA ASP A 150 10.38 -6.29 -9.63
C ASP A 150 10.87 -5.97 -11.04
N GLU A 151 11.41 -4.78 -11.22
CA GLU A 151 11.67 -4.19 -12.54
C GLU A 151 12.98 -4.63 -13.18
N VAL A 152 13.99 -5.04 -12.37
CA VAL A 152 15.29 -5.47 -12.88
C VAL A 152 15.29 -6.97 -13.13
N PRO A 153 15.32 -7.44 -14.38
CA PRO A 153 15.24 -8.86 -14.68
C PRO A 153 16.47 -9.62 -14.21
N ASN A 154 16.23 -10.80 -13.65
CA ASN A 154 17.28 -11.75 -13.22
C ASN A 154 18.23 -11.15 -12.19
N ALA A 155 17.69 -10.48 -11.19
CA ALA A 155 18.41 -9.81 -10.12
C ALA A 155 17.99 -10.32 -8.73
N ILE A 156 18.84 -10.02 -7.75
CA ILE A 156 18.51 -10.04 -6.33
C ILE A 156 18.60 -8.59 -5.86
N GLU A 157 17.58 -8.10 -5.19
CA GLU A 157 17.42 -6.70 -4.87
C GLU A 157 17.06 -6.51 -3.38
N PRO A 158 17.74 -5.63 -2.64
CA PRO A 158 17.25 -5.13 -1.37
C PRO A 158 16.17 -4.06 -1.66
N ASP A 159 14.90 -4.47 -1.59
CA ASP A 159 13.78 -3.67 -2.03
C ASP A 159 13.41 -2.63 -0.98
N GLN A 160 13.20 -3.09 0.27
CA GLN A 160 12.74 -2.22 1.35
C GLN A 160 13.45 -2.52 2.67
N GLU A 161 14.00 -1.49 3.26
CA GLU A 161 14.45 -1.44 4.64
C GLU A 161 13.66 -0.34 5.32
N VAL A 162 12.67 -0.69 6.12
CA VAL A 162 11.72 0.28 6.66
C VAL A 162 11.79 0.33 8.17
N LEU A 163 11.83 1.54 8.71
CA LEU A 163 11.75 1.82 10.13
C LEU A 163 10.55 2.70 10.44
N TYR A 164 9.73 2.25 11.38
CA TYR A 164 8.64 3.02 11.98
C TYR A 164 9.01 3.51 13.37
N ILE A 165 8.62 4.75 13.65
CA ILE A 165 8.55 5.29 15.00
C ILE A 165 7.18 5.93 15.11
N GLU A 166 6.32 5.39 15.95
CA GLU A 166 4.95 5.86 16.04
C GLU A 166 4.35 5.79 17.43
N ARG A 167 3.31 6.53 17.61
CA ARG A 167 2.30 6.41 18.65
C ARG A 167 0.94 6.45 17.97
N GLU A 168 0.19 5.35 18.06
CA GLU A 168 -1.16 5.34 17.51
C GLU A 168 -2.16 5.91 18.51
N PRO A 169 -3.16 6.70 18.05
CA PRO A 169 -4.26 7.10 18.90
C PRO A 169 -5.13 5.88 19.23
N ASP A 170 -5.72 5.85 20.39
CA ASP A 170 -6.73 4.83 20.74
C ASP A 170 -8.08 5.22 20.15
N THR A 171 -8.38 4.69 18.96
CA THR A 171 -9.61 4.96 18.22
C THR A 171 -10.75 4.01 18.58
N VAL A 172 -10.52 3.07 19.50
CA VAL A 172 -11.58 2.16 20.00
C VAL A 172 -12.32 2.78 21.18
N GLN A 173 -11.64 3.61 21.98
CA GLN A 173 -12.28 4.31 23.09
C GLN A 173 -13.24 5.41 22.58
N THR A 174 -14.23 5.77 23.37
CA THR A 174 -15.31 6.69 23.00
C THR A 174 -15.48 7.87 23.96
N ASP A 175 -14.56 8.06 24.89
CA ASP A 175 -14.74 9.00 26.02
C ASP A 175 -13.80 10.20 26.03
N HIS A 176 -12.64 10.15 25.35
CA HIS A 176 -11.69 11.25 25.36
C HIS A 176 -10.96 11.46 24.03
N PHE A 177 -10.48 12.69 23.86
CA PHE A 177 -9.54 13.01 22.78
C PHE A 177 -8.24 12.23 22.95
N ASP A 178 -7.74 11.64 21.85
CA ASP A 178 -6.38 11.08 21.82
C ASP A 178 -5.65 11.59 20.57
N TRP A 179 -4.35 11.38 20.51
CA TRP A 179 -3.52 11.81 19.41
C TRP A 179 -2.45 10.77 19.11
N GLY A 180 -1.94 10.81 17.90
CA GLY A 180 -0.87 9.93 17.46
C GLY A 180 0.05 10.63 16.48
N PHE A 181 1.12 9.96 16.13
CA PHE A 181 2.01 10.34 15.03
C PHE A 181 2.66 9.11 14.43
N ARG A 182 3.06 9.23 13.18
CA ARG A 182 3.89 8.22 12.51
C ARG A 182 5.02 8.89 11.76
N LEU A 183 6.22 8.34 11.94
CA LEU A 183 7.40 8.62 11.14
C LEU A 183 7.84 7.30 10.52
N ALA A 184 7.91 7.23 9.20
CA ALA A 184 8.37 6.05 8.49
C ALA A 184 9.37 6.44 7.42
N GLY A 185 10.54 5.82 7.47
CA GLY A 185 11.58 5.97 6.47
C GLY A 185 11.78 4.66 5.72
N LEU A 186 11.86 4.75 4.40
CA LEU A 186 12.12 3.64 3.50
C LEU A 186 13.47 3.82 2.83
N TRP A 187 14.35 2.85 2.98
CA TRP A 187 15.60 2.67 2.25
C TRP A 187 15.47 1.48 1.30
N GLY A 188 16.22 1.46 0.24
CA GLY A 188 16.23 0.35 -0.70
C GLY A 188 15.93 0.78 -2.13
N LEU A 189 15.61 -0.18 -2.99
CA LEU A 189 15.27 0.04 -4.39
C LEU A 189 13.93 0.78 -4.53
N ASP A 190 12.96 0.41 -3.73
CA ASP A 190 11.57 0.85 -3.83
C ASP A 190 11.33 2.32 -3.42
N TYR A 191 12.35 2.99 -2.83
CA TYR A 191 12.22 4.42 -2.51
C TYR A 191 11.84 5.27 -3.74
N ARG A 192 12.18 4.80 -4.95
CA ARG A 192 11.92 5.49 -6.21
C ARG A 192 10.44 5.60 -6.51
N PHE A 193 9.66 4.61 -6.08
CA PHE A 193 8.21 4.59 -6.25
C PHE A 193 7.45 5.45 -5.23
N THR A 194 8.12 5.89 -4.16
CA THR A 194 7.48 6.70 -3.11
C THR A 194 7.85 8.17 -3.16
N THR A 195 8.82 8.56 -3.99
CA THR A 195 9.34 9.93 -3.99
C THR A 195 8.28 10.96 -4.39
N ALA A 196 8.29 12.10 -3.72
CA ALA A 196 7.37 13.19 -3.99
C ALA A 196 8.12 14.49 -4.29
N LYS A 197 7.60 15.28 -5.24
CA LYS A 197 8.21 16.56 -5.64
C LYS A 197 8.21 17.55 -4.49
N GLY A 198 9.38 18.14 -4.23
CA GLY A 198 9.60 19.06 -3.12
C GLY A 198 10.15 18.42 -1.85
N TYR A 199 10.20 17.09 -1.76
CA TYR A 199 10.95 16.38 -0.74
C TYR A 199 12.39 16.15 -1.18
N PHE A 200 13.31 16.00 -0.21
CA PHE A 200 14.74 15.85 -0.52
C PHE A 200 15.07 14.54 -1.25
N SER A 201 14.26 13.50 -1.08
CA SER A 201 14.42 12.22 -1.76
C SER A 201 14.34 12.36 -3.29
N GLN A 202 13.49 13.23 -3.81
CA GLN A 202 13.43 13.52 -5.24
C GLN A 202 14.79 13.96 -5.81
N GLN A 203 15.58 14.67 -5.04
CA GLN A 203 16.92 15.14 -5.47
C GLN A 203 17.88 13.97 -5.66
N LEU A 204 17.68 12.87 -4.95
CA LEU A 204 18.49 11.66 -5.11
C LEU A 204 18.28 11.01 -6.47
N LEU A 205 17.08 11.09 -7.02
CA LEU A 205 16.75 10.57 -8.35
C LEU A 205 17.41 11.40 -9.46
N GLY A 206 17.51 12.69 -9.25
CA GLY A 206 18.06 13.62 -10.25
C GLY A 206 19.58 13.61 -10.42
N HIS A 207 20.35 12.94 -9.52
CA HIS A 207 21.82 13.08 -9.48
C HIS A 207 22.57 11.82 -9.06
N PRO A 208 23.25 11.14 -9.95
CA PRO A 208 23.04 11.06 -11.39
C PRO A 208 21.76 10.32 -11.72
N PRO A 209 21.26 10.41 -12.95
CA PRO A 209 20.05 9.67 -13.35
C PRO A 209 20.16 8.20 -13.00
N GLY A 210 19.11 7.64 -12.37
CA GLY A 210 19.04 6.21 -12.07
C GLY A 210 19.82 5.76 -10.83
N LYS A 211 19.82 6.51 -9.75
CA LYS A 211 20.21 5.94 -8.46
C LYS A 211 19.23 4.83 -8.09
N GLU A 212 19.70 3.60 -8.16
CA GLU A 212 18.91 2.41 -7.86
C GLU A 212 18.49 2.39 -6.39
N TYR A 213 19.37 2.76 -5.48
CA TYR A 213 19.14 2.70 -4.03
C TYR A 213 19.18 4.09 -3.41
N GLY A 214 18.27 4.33 -2.50
CA GLY A 214 18.18 5.61 -1.80
C GLY A 214 17.28 5.57 -0.58
N PHE A 215 16.77 6.72 -0.20
CA PHE A 215 15.93 6.91 0.98
C PHE A 215 14.76 7.85 0.67
N ASP A 216 13.58 7.51 1.20
CA ASP A 216 12.42 8.41 1.23
C ASP A 216 11.72 8.39 2.59
N PRO A 217 11.36 9.56 3.15
CA PRO A 217 10.52 9.66 4.35
C PRO A 217 9.06 9.45 3.93
N VAL A 218 8.66 8.22 3.69
CA VAL A 218 7.41 7.84 3.03
C VAL A 218 6.16 8.27 3.79
N MET A 219 6.22 8.29 5.13
CA MET A 219 5.13 8.79 5.98
C MET A 219 5.67 9.69 7.09
N MET A 220 5.03 10.84 7.28
CA MET A 220 5.30 11.78 8.36
C MET A 220 4.01 12.52 8.66
N TYR A 221 3.26 12.08 9.66
CA TYR A 221 1.98 12.69 9.98
C TYR A 221 1.66 12.69 11.46
N LEU A 222 0.71 13.54 11.82
CA LEU A 222 0.04 13.63 13.11
C LEU A 222 -1.40 13.16 12.93
N ASP A 223 -1.90 12.34 13.85
CA ASP A 223 -3.30 11.94 13.96
C ASP A 223 -3.93 12.57 15.20
N LEU A 224 -5.14 13.11 15.04
CA LEU A 224 -5.94 13.72 16.09
C LEU A 224 -7.31 13.04 16.13
N TYR A 225 -7.58 12.27 17.17
CA TYR A 225 -8.80 11.51 17.31
C TYR A 225 -9.84 12.20 18.18
N PHE A 226 -11.04 12.37 17.65
CA PHE A 226 -12.20 13.01 18.26
C PHE A 226 -13.36 12.00 18.38
N PRO A 227 -13.58 11.36 19.53
CA PRO A 227 -14.54 10.29 19.68
C PRO A 227 -16.02 10.75 19.57
N HIS A 228 -16.29 12.04 19.77
CA HIS A 228 -17.66 12.60 19.80
C HIS A 228 -18.11 13.25 18.47
N ILE A 229 -17.31 13.16 17.42
CA ILE A 229 -17.71 13.61 16.08
C ILE A 229 -18.10 12.37 15.27
N GLY A 230 -19.41 12.24 14.96
CA GLY A 230 -19.97 10.97 14.47
C GLY A 230 -19.83 9.87 15.53
N GLU A 231 -19.50 8.67 15.10
CA GLU A 231 -19.07 7.57 15.99
C GLU A 231 -17.53 7.50 16.10
N GLY A 232 -16.86 8.62 15.95
CA GLY A 232 -15.41 8.82 15.98
C GLY A 232 -14.86 9.41 14.66
N THR A 233 -14.01 10.42 14.80
CA THR A 233 -13.31 11.08 13.68
C THR A 233 -11.83 11.15 13.98
N ASP A 234 -11.03 10.75 13.01
CA ASP A 234 -9.60 11.00 13.00
C ASP A 234 -9.24 12.05 11.94
N VAL A 235 -8.40 13.00 12.34
CA VAL A 235 -7.86 14.02 11.46
C VAL A 235 -6.36 13.79 11.32
N ARG A 236 -5.92 13.41 10.12
CA ARG A 236 -4.53 13.20 9.78
C ARG A 236 -3.95 14.43 9.09
N ILE A 237 -2.76 14.86 9.53
CA ILE A 237 -2.07 16.04 9.00
C ILE A 237 -0.62 15.67 8.71
N GLY A 238 -0.21 15.75 7.47
CA GLY A 238 1.17 15.45 7.06
C GLY A 238 1.26 14.69 5.75
N ARG A 239 2.33 13.92 5.58
CA ARG A 239 2.52 13.03 4.45
C ARG A 239 2.06 11.63 4.82
N TYR A 240 1.14 11.11 4.04
CA TYR A 240 0.54 9.79 4.20
C TYR A 240 0.40 9.08 2.84
N ILE A 241 0.22 7.77 2.88
CA ILE A 241 -0.05 7.00 1.67
C ILE A 241 -1.47 7.29 1.22
N SER A 242 -1.65 7.49 -0.07
CA SER A 242 -2.94 7.83 -0.69
C SER A 242 -3.96 6.70 -0.52
N LEU A 243 -5.19 6.97 -0.82
CA LEU A 243 -6.34 6.10 -0.63
C LEU A 243 -7.14 5.99 -1.92
N PRO A 244 -7.95 4.98 -2.05
CA PRO A 244 -7.95 3.63 -1.46
C PRO A 244 -7.27 2.66 -2.40
N ASP A 245 -6.65 1.60 -1.88
CA ASP A 245 -6.00 0.62 -2.72
C ASP A 245 -6.08 -0.77 -2.08
N ILE A 246 -6.15 -1.83 -2.88
CA ILE A 246 -6.03 -3.21 -2.40
C ILE A 246 -4.58 -3.70 -2.36
N GLU A 247 -3.67 -2.92 -2.89
CA GLU A 247 -2.23 -3.09 -2.80
C GLU A 247 -1.61 -1.91 -2.04
N ALA A 248 -0.38 -2.05 -1.64
CA ALA A 248 0.33 -1.05 -0.88
C ALA A 248 1.80 -0.96 -1.28
N GLN A 249 2.40 0.20 -1.14
CA GLN A 249 3.83 0.41 -1.35
C GLN A 249 4.70 -0.42 -0.41
N LEU A 250 4.18 -0.70 0.78
CA LEU A 250 4.92 -1.35 1.84
C LEU A 250 4.73 -2.85 1.74
N ALA A 251 5.83 -3.56 1.54
CA ALA A 251 5.85 -4.99 1.26
C ALA A 251 4.95 -5.84 2.17
N PRO A 252 4.91 -5.64 3.51
CA PRO A 252 4.08 -6.44 4.40
C PRO A 252 2.56 -6.26 4.22
N ASN A 253 2.13 -5.23 3.53
CA ASN A 253 0.73 -4.94 3.29
C ASN A 253 0.19 -5.54 1.97
N ASN A 254 0.97 -6.43 1.34
CA ASN A 254 0.61 -7.08 0.09
C ASN A 254 0.60 -8.60 0.22
N TYR A 255 -0.28 -9.26 -0.52
CA TYR A 255 -0.35 -10.72 -0.61
C TYR A 255 0.77 -11.31 -1.47
N THR A 256 1.28 -10.54 -2.41
CA THR A 256 2.26 -10.94 -3.41
C THR A 256 3.50 -10.05 -3.32
N TYR A 257 4.60 -10.52 -3.87
CA TYR A 257 5.83 -9.73 -3.96
C TYR A 257 5.67 -8.59 -4.95
N SER A 258 5.28 -8.92 -6.18
CA SER A 258 5.08 -7.91 -7.22
C SER A 258 3.72 -7.23 -7.10
N HIS A 259 3.60 -6.06 -7.72
CA HIS A 259 2.39 -5.26 -7.78
C HIS A 259 1.74 -5.32 -9.16
N SER A 260 0.45 -5.02 -9.21
CA SER A 260 -0.29 -4.85 -10.46
C SER A 260 0.12 -3.57 -11.20
N LEU A 261 -0.20 -3.47 -12.48
CA LEU A 261 -0.07 -2.22 -13.22
C LEU A 261 -1.08 -1.19 -12.72
N LEU A 262 -2.26 -1.64 -12.28
CA LEU A 262 -3.26 -0.78 -11.66
C LEU A 262 -2.62 0.01 -10.51
N TYR A 263 -1.98 -0.67 -9.59
CA TYR A 263 -1.29 -0.05 -8.47
C TYR A 263 -0.06 0.77 -8.92
N THR A 264 0.74 0.23 -9.83
CA THR A 264 1.97 0.87 -10.32
C THR A 264 1.73 2.27 -10.88
N PHE A 265 0.57 2.50 -11.48
CA PHE A 265 0.24 3.77 -12.11
C PHE A 265 -0.80 4.60 -11.35
N ASP A 266 -1.02 4.26 -10.11
CA ASP A 266 -1.81 5.05 -9.17
C ASP A 266 -0.99 6.18 -8.50
N CYS A 267 -1.67 6.94 -7.65
CA CYS A 267 -1.08 7.96 -6.77
C CYS A 267 -0.61 7.32 -5.47
N TYR A 268 0.65 7.42 -5.15
CA TYR A 268 1.20 6.73 -3.97
C TYR A 268 1.12 7.54 -2.67
N THR A 269 1.50 8.80 -2.69
CA THR A 269 1.53 9.61 -1.46
C THR A 269 0.86 10.95 -1.65
N GLN A 270 0.27 11.43 -0.57
CA GLN A 270 -0.26 12.78 -0.46
C GLN A 270 0.31 13.47 0.77
N THR A 271 0.47 14.80 0.69
CA THR A 271 0.85 15.62 1.84
C THR A 271 -0.24 16.64 2.08
N GLY A 272 -1.06 16.45 3.08
CA GLY A 272 -2.24 17.30 3.25
C GLY A 272 -2.92 17.10 4.60
N ILE A 273 -4.21 17.32 4.58
CA ILE A 273 -5.09 17.12 5.71
C ILE A 273 -6.23 16.23 5.25
N THR A 274 -6.50 15.16 5.99
CA THR A 274 -7.66 14.30 5.74
C THR A 274 -8.39 13.99 7.04
N ALA A 275 -9.71 13.93 6.97
CA ALA A 275 -10.58 13.58 8.09
C ALA A 275 -11.37 12.31 7.74
N THR A 276 -11.21 11.28 8.53
CA THR A 276 -11.96 10.02 8.42
C THR A 276 -12.98 9.95 9.54
N THR A 277 -14.25 9.85 9.19
CA THR A 277 -15.36 9.86 10.16
C THR A 277 -16.21 8.61 10.00
N ARG A 278 -16.40 7.86 11.06
CA ARG A 278 -17.45 6.86 11.16
C ARG A 278 -18.78 7.55 11.40
N ILE A 279 -19.69 7.39 10.46
CA ILE A 279 -21.05 7.96 10.57
C ILE A 279 -21.94 7.03 11.42
N ASN A 280 -21.82 5.72 11.20
CA ASN A 280 -22.52 4.66 11.92
C ASN A 280 -21.87 3.30 11.63
N SER A 281 -22.45 2.21 12.12
CA SER A 281 -21.93 0.84 11.96
C SER A 281 -21.74 0.38 10.50
N HIS A 282 -22.31 1.08 9.53
CA HIS A 282 -22.24 0.72 8.11
C HIS A 282 -21.46 1.72 7.26
N TRP A 283 -21.48 2.99 7.62
CA TRP A 283 -20.95 4.06 6.80
C TRP A 283 -19.75 4.73 7.45
N THR A 284 -18.64 4.78 6.71
CA THR A 284 -17.46 5.60 7.02
C THR A 284 -17.19 6.50 5.83
N THR A 285 -16.82 7.75 6.08
CA THR A 285 -16.44 8.71 5.04
C THR A 285 -15.08 9.29 5.35
N GLN A 286 -14.34 9.61 4.30
CA GLN A 286 -13.12 10.37 4.39
C GLN A 286 -13.18 11.56 3.43
N VAL A 287 -12.67 12.70 3.86
CA VAL A 287 -12.53 13.91 3.02
C VAL A 287 -11.19 14.54 3.31
N GLY A 288 -10.46 14.91 2.26
CA GLY A 288 -9.15 15.49 2.41
C GLY A 288 -8.83 16.55 1.37
N LEU A 289 -7.80 17.32 1.67
CA LEU A 289 -7.22 18.34 0.82
C LEU A 289 -5.71 18.17 0.79
N SER A 290 -5.13 18.18 -0.40
CA SER A 290 -3.69 18.07 -0.62
C SER A 290 -3.22 19.04 -1.71
N PRO A 291 -1.91 19.22 -1.90
CA PRO A 291 -1.37 19.96 -3.04
C PRO A 291 -1.33 19.14 -4.34
N GLY A 292 -1.88 17.95 -4.34
CA GLY A 292 -1.84 16.97 -5.42
C GLY A 292 -0.98 15.77 -5.08
N CYS A 293 -1.16 14.73 -5.88
CA CYS A 293 -0.42 13.49 -5.80
C CYS A 293 1.09 13.75 -5.85
N GLU A 294 1.81 13.14 -4.94
CA GLU A 294 3.28 13.15 -4.88
C GLU A 294 3.89 14.56 -4.96
N SER A 295 3.24 15.51 -4.32
CA SER A 295 3.70 16.88 -4.26
C SER A 295 3.69 17.42 -2.83
N ALA A 296 4.77 18.11 -2.46
CA ALA A 296 4.85 18.81 -1.19
C ALA A 296 4.15 20.19 -1.27
N PRO A 297 3.47 20.66 -0.22
CA PRO A 297 2.76 21.94 -0.24
C PRO A 297 3.69 23.16 -0.41
N TRP A 298 4.97 23.02 -0.10
CA TRP A 298 5.99 24.06 -0.33
C TRP A 298 6.59 24.05 -1.74
N ASN A 299 6.26 23.05 -2.57
CA ASN A 299 6.63 23.03 -3.98
C ASN A 299 5.57 23.79 -4.81
N LEU A 300 5.61 25.10 -4.77
CA LEU A 300 4.61 25.96 -5.37
C LEU A 300 4.52 25.83 -6.90
N THR A 301 5.53 25.28 -7.55
CA THR A 301 5.54 25.09 -9.01
C THR A 301 4.58 23.96 -9.40
N ASP A 302 4.58 22.86 -8.65
CA ASP A 302 3.85 21.63 -8.99
C ASP A 302 2.58 21.46 -8.18
N SER A 303 2.47 22.15 -7.04
CA SER A 303 1.30 22.06 -6.18
C SER A 303 0.05 22.66 -6.83
N ARG A 304 -1.03 21.86 -6.81
CA ARG A 304 -2.37 22.33 -7.20
C ARG A 304 -3.36 21.78 -6.19
N LEU A 305 -4.27 22.62 -5.76
CA LEU A 305 -5.28 22.19 -4.80
C LEU A 305 -6.03 20.96 -5.33
N THR A 306 -6.03 19.93 -4.53
CA THR A 306 -6.64 18.64 -4.83
C THR A 306 -7.59 18.30 -3.72
N LEU A 307 -8.80 17.93 -4.10
CA LEU A 307 -9.79 17.32 -3.22
C LEU A 307 -9.68 15.79 -3.36
N ASN A 308 -9.77 15.10 -2.25
CA ASN A 308 -9.99 13.66 -2.23
C ASN A 308 -11.14 13.33 -1.27
N TRP A 309 -11.86 12.26 -1.56
CA TRP A 309 -12.91 11.76 -0.69
C TRP A 309 -13.12 10.26 -0.91
N CYS A 310 -13.61 9.61 0.11
CA CYS A 310 -13.94 8.19 0.05
C CYS A 310 -15.19 7.92 0.88
N LEU A 311 -16.07 7.08 0.36
CA LEU A 311 -17.24 6.58 1.05
C LEU A 311 -17.14 5.06 1.12
N GLN A 312 -17.13 4.53 2.32
CA GLN A 312 -17.19 3.10 2.60
C GLN A 312 -18.59 2.70 3.07
N TYR A 313 -19.07 1.62 2.52
CA TYR A 313 -20.22 0.89 3.06
C TYR A 313 -19.77 -0.50 3.53
N SER A 314 -20.01 -0.82 4.79
CA SER A 314 -19.72 -2.11 5.40
C SER A 314 -20.99 -2.84 5.76
N TRP A 315 -21.08 -4.13 5.42
CA TRP A 315 -22.17 -5.00 5.83
C TRP A 315 -21.64 -6.34 6.37
N ARG A 316 -22.53 -7.17 6.89
CA ARG A 316 -22.15 -8.47 7.46
C ARG A 316 -21.05 -8.38 8.50
N THR A 317 -21.19 -7.44 9.45
CA THR A 317 -20.21 -7.22 10.52
C THR A 317 -18.82 -6.82 10.02
N SER A 318 -18.77 -5.90 9.07
CA SER A 318 -17.54 -5.40 8.44
C SER A 318 -16.73 -6.45 7.66
N ARG A 319 -17.33 -7.58 7.32
CA ARG A 319 -16.67 -8.62 6.52
C ARG A 319 -16.72 -8.35 5.02
N ASP A 320 -17.68 -7.56 4.60
CA ASP A 320 -17.82 -7.08 3.23
C ASP A 320 -17.79 -5.57 3.25
N ASN A 321 -16.93 -4.98 2.40
CA ASN A 321 -16.76 -3.55 2.29
C ASN A 321 -16.75 -3.12 0.84
N LEU A 322 -17.53 -2.10 0.53
CA LEU A 322 -17.52 -1.44 -0.76
C LEU A 322 -17.03 -0.01 -0.58
N TYR A 323 -16.07 0.40 -1.37
CA TYR A 323 -15.52 1.74 -1.38
C TYR A 323 -15.82 2.40 -2.72
N VAL A 324 -16.28 3.65 -2.66
CA VAL A 324 -16.36 4.56 -3.80
C VAL A 324 -15.54 5.77 -3.44
N CYS A 325 -14.47 6.00 -4.18
CA CYS A 325 -13.49 7.00 -3.81
C CYS A 325 -13.08 7.85 -5.00
N ASP A 326 -12.70 9.08 -4.69
CA ASP A 326 -12.01 10.01 -5.54
C ASP A 326 -10.65 10.27 -4.88
N ASN A 327 -9.60 9.70 -5.43
CA ASN A 327 -8.27 9.90 -4.91
C ASN A 327 -7.71 11.26 -5.35
N GLU A 328 -8.10 11.72 -6.54
CA GLU A 328 -7.61 12.96 -7.12
C GLU A 328 -8.72 13.70 -7.89
N THR A 329 -9.25 14.78 -7.32
CA THR A 329 -9.88 15.85 -8.09
C THR A 329 -8.96 17.07 -8.05
N ASN A 330 -7.95 17.06 -8.91
CA ASN A 330 -6.97 18.13 -9.00
C ASN A 330 -7.51 19.32 -9.79
N LEU A 331 -7.41 20.53 -9.23
CA LEU A 331 -7.91 21.77 -9.82
C LEU A 331 -6.92 22.45 -10.77
N GLY A 332 -5.82 21.81 -11.12
CA GLY A 332 -4.88 22.29 -12.13
C GLY A 332 -5.49 22.34 -13.51
N LYS A 333 -4.97 23.23 -14.36
CA LYS A 333 -5.54 23.48 -15.70
C LYS A 333 -4.78 22.75 -16.80
N ASP A 334 -3.50 22.52 -16.62
CA ASP A 334 -2.66 21.87 -17.62
C ASP A 334 -1.69 20.90 -16.96
N SER A 335 -1.33 19.87 -17.70
CA SER A 335 -0.29 18.89 -17.37
C SER A 335 0.99 19.14 -18.15
N GLY A 336 1.11 20.29 -18.83
CA GLY A 336 2.13 20.51 -19.85
C GLY A 336 3.57 20.44 -19.40
N LYS A 337 3.84 20.51 -18.10
CA LYS A 337 5.19 20.46 -17.56
C LYS A 337 5.36 19.42 -16.47
N TYR A 338 4.31 19.15 -15.70
CA TYR A 338 4.42 18.28 -14.53
C TYR A 338 3.28 17.27 -14.57
N ALA A 339 3.60 16.05 -14.16
CA ALA A 339 2.70 14.94 -14.10
C ALA A 339 1.40 15.30 -13.39
N TYR A 340 0.88 14.92 -12.60
CA TYR A 340 -0.33 15.01 -11.81
C TYR A 340 -1.02 16.39 -11.66
N ASN A 341 -0.64 17.43 -12.40
CA ASN A 341 -1.19 18.78 -12.23
C ASN A 341 -2.68 18.96 -12.55
N ASN A 342 -3.30 17.99 -13.18
CA ASN A 342 -4.75 17.96 -13.39
C ASN A 342 -5.29 16.53 -13.40
N LEU A 343 -4.62 15.62 -12.71
CA LEU A 343 -5.06 14.25 -12.58
C LEU A 343 -6.45 14.19 -11.94
N GLN A 344 -7.28 13.32 -12.50
CA GLN A 344 -8.58 12.94 -11.97
C GLN A 344 -8.58 11.43 -11.86
N ALA A 345 -8.90 10.89 -10.68
CA ALA A 345 -8.82 9.46 -10.44
C ALA A 345 -9.95 8.97 -9.52
N TYR A 346 -10.80 8.11 -10.06
CA TYR A 346 -11.99 7.58 -9.39
C TYR A 346 -11.90 6.08 -9.28
N TYR A 347 -12.21 5.55 -8.08
CA TYR A 347 -12.01 4.16 -7.67
C TYR A 347 -13.29 3.52 -7.21
N LEU A 348 -13.41 2.25 -7.49
CA LEU A 348 -14.40 1.35 -6.89
C LEU A 348 -13.66 0.10 -6.39
N THR A 349 -13.68 -0.11 -5.08
CA THR A 349 -13.00 -1.24 -4.44
C THR A 349 -13.99 -2.07 -3.64
N TRP A 350 -13.96 -3.38 -3.79
CA TRP A 350 -14.81 -4.31 -3.08
C TRP A 350 -13.98 -5.41 -2.41
N TYR A 351 -14.19 -5.54 -1.10
CA TYR A 351 -13.68 -6.65 -0.30
C TYR A 351 -14.81 -7.58 0.08
N HIS A 352 -14.64 -8.88 -0.16
CA HIS A 352 -15.62 -9.90 0.11
C HIS A 352 -14.98 -11.10 0.81
N VAL A 353 -15.44 -11.37 2.04
CA VAL A 353 -15.07 -12.58 2.77
C VAL A 353 -16.05 -13.69 2.42
N ILE A 354 -15.64 -14.60 1.52
CA ILE A 354 -16.46 -15.72 1.07
C ILE A 354 -16.74 -16.67 2.22
N ASP A 355 -15.69 -17.10 2.92
CA ASP A 355 -15.78 -17.88 4.16
C ASP A 355 -14.58 -17.63 5.07
N LYS A 356 -14.35 -18.45 6.09
CA LYS A 356 -13.24 -18.31 7.03
C LYS A 356 -11.86 -18.47 6.42
N ASN A 357 -11.75 -19.08 5.24
CA ASN A 357 -10.50 -19.37 4.57
C ASN A 357 -10.35 -18.65 3.23
N TRP A 358 -11.45 -18.23 2.62
CA TRP A 358 -11.45 -17.62 1.30
C TRP A 358 -11.85 -16.15 1.37
N HIS A 359 -11.10 -15.34 0.69
CA HIS A 359 -11.28 -13.92 0.56
C HIS A 359 -11.16 -13.50 -0.90
N TRP A 360 -11.96 -12.54 -1.32
CA TRP A 360 -11.90 -11.94 -2.64
C TRP A 360 -11.85 -10.43 -2.52
N SER A 361 -10.93 -9.80 -3.23
CA SER A 361 -10.90 -8.37 -3.38
C SER A 361 -10.82 -7.99 -4.86
N THR A 362 -11.43 -6.90 -5.21
CA THR A 362 -11.35 -6.33 -6.56
C THR A 362 -11.34 -4.83 -6.49
N GLU A 363 -10.55 -4.25 -7.35
CA GLU A 363 -10.46 -2.81 -7.53
C GLU A 363 -10.47 -2.45 -8.99
N THR A 364 -11.13 -1.36 -9.30
CA THR A 364 -11.09 -0.74 -10.61
C THR A 364 -11.02 0.75 -10.45
N TRP A 365 -10.24 1.39 -11.31
CA TRP A 365 -10.25 2.83 -11.40
C TRP A 365 -10.35 3.30 -12.84
N TYR A 366 -10.81 4.55 -12.98
CA TYR A 366 -10.74 5.33 -14.19
C TYR A 366 -10.06 6.65 -13.87
N GLN A 367 -8.95 6.91 -14.56
CA GLN A 367 -8.21 8.15 -14.38
C GLN A 367 -7.91 8.83 -15.70
N TRP A 368 -7.66 10.13 -15.63
CA TRP A 368 -7.29 10.91 -16.81
C TRP A 368 -6.61 12.22 -16.48
N MET A 369 -5.85 12.70 -17.45
CA MET A 369 -5.34 14.07 -17.51
C MET A 369 -5.71 14.74 -18.81
N LYS A 370 -5.78 16.08 -18.77
CA LYS A 370 -6.02 16.92 -19.95
C LYS A 370 -4.73 17.62 -20.36
N GLN A 371 -4.65 18.02 -21.63
CA GLN A 371 -3.51 18.76 -22.19
C GLN A 371 -2.17 18.03 -22.04
N VAL A 372 -2.20 16.69 -22.05
CA VAL A 372 -0.99 15.90 -22.00
C VAL A 372 -0.16 16.11 -23.27
N PRO A 373 1.16 16.37 -23.16
CA PRO A 373 2.04 16.56 -24.30
C PRO A 373 1.99 15.41 -25.30
N ASN A 374 1.93 15.74 -26.59
CA ASN A 374 1.88 14.73 -27.64
C ASN A 374 3.28 14.33 -28.11
N LEU A 375 3.71 13.14 -27.75
CA LEU A 375 5.01 12.58 -28.18
C LEU A 375 5.08 12.31 -29.69
N ALA A 376 3.92 12.15 -30.34
CA ALA A 376 3.82 11.96 -31.80
C ALA A 376 3.63 13.29 -32.56
N TYR A 377 3.73 14.43 -31.89
CA TYR A 377 3.60 15.73 -32.53
C TYR A 377 4.69 15.98 -33.55
N SER A 378 4.30 16.38 -34.74
CA SER A 378 5.21 16.77 -35.81
C SER A 378 5.24 18.28 -35.90
N PRO A 379 6.22 18.96 -35.31
CA PRO A 379 6.27 20.42 -35.29
C PRO A 379 6.46 21.00 -36.71
N PRO A 380 5.76 22.06 -37.06
CA PRO A 380 6.07 22.85 -38.27
C PRO A 380 7.50 23.38 -38.24
N PRO A 381 8.11 23.68 -39.37
CA PRO A 381 9.46 24.24 -39.41
C PRO A 381 9.57 25.50 -38.51
N GLY A 382 10.55 25.51 -37.61
CA GLY A 382 10.77 26.62 -36.68
C GLY A 382 9.96 26.57 -35.38
N SER A 383 9.15 25.54 -35.14
CA SER A 383 8.45 25.30 -33.87
C SER A 383 9.12 24.16 -33.08
N THR A 384 8.79 24.09 -31.81
CA THR A 384 9.33 23.04 -30.89
C THR A 384 8.25 22.03 -30.52
N SER A 385 8.66 20.81 -30.15
CA SER A 385 7.78 19.83 -29.52
C SER A 385 7.32 20.30 -28.14
N PRO A 386 6.17 19.82 -27.65
CA PRO A 386 5.72 20.13 -26.29
C PRO A 386 6.78 19.60 -25.27
N PRO A 387 7.04 20.36 -24.21
CA PRO A 387 7.92 19.89 -23.14
C PRO A 387 7.26 18.71 -22.42
N VAL A 388 8.06 17.70 -22.12
CA VAL A 388 7.68 16.58 -21.26
C VAL A 388 8.63 16.52 -20.07
N ASP A 389 8.11 16.11 -18.95
CA ASP A 389 8.87 15.97 -17.70
C ASP A 389 8.52 14.60 -17.09
N PRO A 390 9.49 13.74 -16.80
CA PRO A 390 9.20 12.45 -16.20
C PRO A 390 8.53 12.64 -14.84
N ILE A 391 7.54 11.81 -14.56
CA ILE A 391 6.82 11.80 -13.29
C ILE A 391 7.72 11.18 -12.23
N GLN A 392 8.17 9.99 -12.52
CA GLN A 392 9.10 9.18 -11.73
C GLN A 392 10.07 8.50 -12.70
N PRO A 393 11.21 8.01 -12.23
CA PRO A 393 12.21 7.37 -13.11
C PRO A 393 11.67 6.17 -13.89
N GLU A 394 10.73 5.45 -13.29
CA GLU A 394 10.17 4.20 -13.81
C GLU A 394 8.90 4.40 -14.61
N THR A 395 8.23 5.54 -14.44
CA THR A 395 7.06 5.87 -15.25
C THR A 395 7.47 6.57 -16.53
N ASN A 396 6.59 6.56 -17.52
CA ASN A 396 6.85 7.25 -18.76
C ASN A 396 7.03 8.76 -18.53
N ASP A 397 7.75 9.39 -19.44
CA ASP A 397 7.68 10.83 -19.61
C ASP A 397 6.21 11.21 -19.70
N ASN A 398 5.83 12.30 -19.04
CA ASN A 398 4.44 12.77 -18.96
C ASN A 398 3.83 13.12 -20.33
N GLY A 399 3.96 12.24 -21.29
CA GLY A 399 3.53 12.41 -22.68
C GLY A 399 2.67 11.26 -23.15
N ALA A 400 1.90 11.49 -24.21
CA ALA A 400 0.98 10.54 -24.80
C ALA A 400 1.12 10.44 -26.30
N VAL A 401 0.78 9.30 -26.89
CA VAL A 401 0.65 9.14 -28.34
C VAL A 401 -0.77 9.49 -28.74
N CYS A 402 -0.99 10.77 -29.02
CA CYS A 402 -2.30 11.31 -29.38
C CYS A 402 -2.80 10.76 -30.74
N ARG A 403 -4.11 10.73 -30.93
CA ARG A 403 -4.70 10.30 -32.22
C ARG A 403 -4.29 11.19 -33.39
N SER A 404 -4.15 12.49 -33.15
CA SER A 404 -3.73 13.46 -34.17
C SER A 404 -2.27 13.86 -33.95
N HIS A 405 -1.41 13.59 -34.91
CA HIS A 405 -0.02 14.05 -34.89
C HIS A 405 0.13 15.56 -35.02
N ALA A 406 -0.90 16.27 -35.46
CA ALA A 406 -0.92 17.71 -35.51
C ALA A 406 -1.40 18.41 -34.23
N ALA A 407 -1.92 17.64 -33.28
CA ALA A 407 -2.32 18.16 -31.97
C ALA A 407 -1.11 18.30 -31.07
N PHE A 408 -0.92 19.47 -30.43
CA PHE A 408 0.19 19.71 -29.51
C PHE A 408 0.04 18.95 -28.20
N THR A 409 -1.22 18.80 -27.75
CA THR A 409 -1.60 18.06 -26.54
C THR A 409 -2.88 17.26 -26.78
N CYS A 410 -3.20 16.32 -25.90
CA CYS A 410 -4.47 15.60 -25.92
C CYS A 410 -4.99 15.24 -24.54
N TYR A 411 -6.20 14.71 -24.51
CA TYR A 411 -6.79 14.02 -23.38
C TYR A 411 -6.22 12.61 -23.27
N ALA A 412 -5.75 12.25 -22.09
CA ALA A 412 -5.12 10.97 -21.81
C ALA A 412 -5.93 10.22 -20.74
N PRO A 413 -6.90 9.40 -21.15
CA PRO A 413 -7.63 8.52 -20.25
C PRO A 413 -6.99 7.16 -20.19
N GLU A 414 -7.21 6.48 -19.05
CA GLU A 414 -6.83 5.09 -18.83
C GLU A 414 -7.76 4.45 -17.82
N TRP A 415 -7.85 3.14 -17.82
CA TRP A 415 -8.61 2.40 -16.83
C TRP A 415 -8.00 1.03 -16.57
N ALA A 416 -8.23 0.53 -15.39
CA ALA A 416 -7.74 -0.76 -14.97
C ALA A 416 -8.73 -1.48 -14.08
N VAL A 417 -8.60 -2.79 -13.98
CA VAL A 417 -9.25 -3.63 -13.00
C VAL A 417 -8.30 -4.73 -12.57
N VAL A 418 -8.17 -4.91 -11.27
CA VAL A 418 -7.44 -6.01 -10.66
C VAL A 418 -8.36 -6.76 -9.70
N ASN A 419 -8.18 -8.06 -9.60
CA ASN A 419 -8.83 -8.87 -8.58
C ASN A 419 -7.86 -9.87 -7.99
N TYR A 420 -8.10 -10.14 -6.71
CA TYR A 420 -7.41 -11.14 -5.92
C TYR A 420 -8.39 -12.18 -5.42
N LEU A 421 -7.99 -13.43 -5.47
CA LEU A 421 -8.64 -14.52 -4.76
C LEU A 421 -7.59 -15.18 -3.87
N GLU A 422 -7.80 -15.04 -2.57
CA GLU A 422 -6.88 -15.55 -1.56
C GLU A 422 -7.50 -16.71 -0.80
N ARG A 423 -6.65 -17.66 -0.45
CA ARG A 423 -7.01 -18.76 0.42
C ARG A 423 -5.96 -19.00 1.48
N GLN A 424 -6.39 -18.94 2.73
CA GLN A 424 -5.59 -19.42 3.85
C GLN A 424 -5.69 -20.94 3.99
N PHE A 425 -4.58 -21.61 4.28
CA PHE A 425 -4.54 -23.00 4.66
C PHE A 425 -3.51 -23.24 5.77
N GLY A 426 -4.01 -23.76 6.89
CA GLY A 426 -3.22 -23.79 8.12
C GLY A 426 -3.01 -22.41 8.73
N ALA A 427 -2.15 -22.31 9.74
CA ALA A 427 -1.91 -21.07 10.47
C ALA A 427 -0.88 -20.15 9.79
N HIS A 428 -0.05 -20.70 8.91
CA HIS A 428 1.14 -20.02 8.40
C HIS A 428 1.18 -19.90 6.87
N ASN A 429 0.12 -20.33 6.16
CA ASN A 429 0.17 -20.37 4.71
C ASN A 429 -1.07 -19.75 4.10
N TYR A 430 -0.87 -19.06 2.99
CA TYR A 430 -1.93 -18.64 2.10
C TYR A 430 -1.48 -18.76 0.63
N ILE A 431 -2.42 -18.84 -0.28
CA ILE A 431 -2.19 -18.67 -1.70
C ILE A 431 -2.95 -17.45 -2.18
N SER A 432 -2.41 -16.79 -3.19
CA SER A 432 -3.03 -15.65 -3.86
C SER A 432 -3.03 -15.87 -5.36
N ILE A 433 -4.17 -15.58 -5.98
CA ILE A 433 -4.33 -15.53 -7.43
C ILE A 433 -4.71 -14.11 -7.78
N ARG A 434 -3.86 -13.42 -8.55
CA ARG A 434 -4.13 -12.09 -9.07
C ARG A 434 -4.40 -12.15 -10.55
N ASN A 435 -5.42 -11.43 -10.99
CA ASN A 435 -5.70 -11.21 -12.40
C ASN A 435 -5.96 -9.74 -12.64
N GLU A 436 -5.37 -9.23 -13.69
CA GLU A 436 -5.46 -7.81 -14.03
C GLU A 436 -5.76 -7.61 -15.51
N TYR A 437 -6.46 -6.52 -15.78
CA TYR A 437 -6.55 -5.89 -17.08
C TYR A 437 -6.32 -4.39 -16.96
N PHE A 438 -5.45 -3.85 -17.81
CA PHE A 438 -5.10 -2.42 -17.83
C PHE A 438 -5.12 -1.92 -19.28
N ASP A 439 -5.76 -0.77 -19.53
CA ASP A 439 -5.81 -0.13 -20.86
C ASP A 439 -5.18 1.27 -20.79
N ASP A 440 -3.95 1.38 -21.25
CA ASP A 440 -3.27 2.66 -21.45
C ASP A 440 -3.60 3.19 -22.85
N ILE A 441 -4.76 3.83 -22.94
CA ILE A 441 -5.43 4.20 -24.21
C ILE A 441 -4.57 5.07 -25.12
N VAL A 442 -3.67 5.84 -24.57
CA VAL A 442 -2.75 6.71 -25.31
C VAL A 442 -1.28 6.54 -24.94
N GLY A 443 -0.96 5.56 -24.10
CA GLY A 443 0.41 5.26 -23.67
C GLY A 443 1.02 6.31 -22.74
N GLN A 444 0.19 6.99 -21.98
CA GLN A 444 0.68 8.07 -21.13
C GLN A 444 1.39 7.55 -19.88
N ARG A 445 0.89 6.46 -19.28
CA ARG A 445 1.44 5.92 -18.03
C ARG A 445 2.58 4.93 -18.27
N THR A 446 2.35 3.95 -19.14
CA THR A 446 3.35 2.91 -19.42
C THR A 446 4.36 3.30 -20.52
N GLY A 447 4.13 4.39 -21.23
CA GLY A 447 4.90 4.77 -22.41
C GLY A 447 4.55 3.97 -23.66
N THR A 448 3.60 3.05 -23.58
CA THR A 448 3.19 2.20 -24.69
C THR A 448 1.68 2.16 -24.78
N LYS A 449 1.15 2.70 -25.88
CA LYS A 449 -0.28 2.64 -26.16
C LYS A 449 -0.70 1.20 -26.44
N THR A 450 -1.22 0.51 -25.41
CA THR A 450 -1.63 -0.89 -25.53
C THR A 450 -2.52 -1.29 -24.34
N ARG A 451 -3.22 -2.41 -24.51
CA ARG A 451 -3.94 -3.09 -23.45
C ARG A 451 -3.05 -4.18 -22.87
N TYR A 452 -3.16 -4.38 -21.57
CA TYR A 452 -2.40 -5.38 -20.83
C TYR A 452 -3.32 -6.38 -20.14
N SER A 453 -2.82 -7.57 -19.91
CA SER A 453 -3.34 -8.50 -18.93
C SER A 453 -2.22 -9.12 -18.13
N GLU A 454 -2.53 -9.46 -16.89
CA GLU A 454 -1.65 -10.20 -16.00
C GLU A 454 -2.40 -11.35 -15.34
N HIS A 455 -1.69 -12.45 -15.12
CA HIS A 455 -2.13 -13.60 -14.35
C HIS A 455 -0.99 -14.05 -13.44
N LEU A 456 -1.23 -14.01 -12.13
CA LEU A 456 -0.26 -14.36 -11.12
C LEU A 456 -0.81 -15.45 -10.19
N PHE A 457 0.07 -16.36 -9.81
CA PHE A 457 -0.12 -17.29 -8.71
C PHE A 457 1.00 -17.12 -7.71
N GLY A 458 0.66 -16.81 -6.46
CA GLY A 458 1.58 -16.61 -5.34
C GLY A 458 1.27 -17.52 -4.16
N TRP A 459 2.26 -17.73 -3.33
CA TRP A 459 2.16 -18.45 -2.06
C TRP A 459 2.88 -17.67 -0.97
N GLY A 460 2.20 -17.42 0.17
CA GLY A 460 2.81 -16.81 1.34
C GLY A 460 3.03 -17.86 2.43
N HIS A 461 4.21 -17.84 3.04
CA HIS A 461 4.57 -18.73 4.16
C HIS A 461 5.23 -17.96 5.28
N TRP A 462 4.64 -18.03 6.47
CA TRP A 462 5.16 -17.43 7.69
C TRP A 462 5.99 -18.42 8.51
N VAL A 463 7.18 -17.99 8.95
CA VAL A 463 7.96 -18.67 10.00
C VAL A 463 7.84 -17.84 11.27
N GLY A 464 7.16 -18.38 12.27
CA GLY A 464 6.69 -17.58 13.39
C GLY A 464 5.79 -16.44 12.90
N THR A 465 6.04 -15.25 13.41
CA THR A 465 5.36 -14.02 13.00
C THR A 465 6.33 -12.98 12.42
N THR A 466 7.60 -13.33 12.31
CA THR A 466 8.69 -12.40 12.00
C THR A 466 9.39 -12.67 10.67
N VAL A 467 9.06 -13.75 9.98
CA VAL A 467 9.62 -14.01 8.64
C VAL A 467 8.50 -14.44 7.70
N LEU A 468 8.39 -13.75 6.57
CA LEU A 468 7.44 -14.05 5.49
C LEU A 468 8.20 -14.35 4.20
N PHE A 469 7.84 -15.47 3.53
CA PHE A 469 8.28 -15.83 2.17
C PHE A 469 7.11 -15.70 1.21
N ARG A 470 7.33 -15.06 0.04
CA ARG A 470 6.29 -14.90 -1.00
C ARG A 470 6.80 -15.26 -2.39
N PRO A 471 7.01 -16.54 -2.72
CA PRO A 471 7.28 -16.95 -4.09
C PRO A 471 6.04 -16.81 -4.96
N GLU A 472 6.25 -16.42 -6.23
CA GLU A 472 5.19 -16.23 -7.21
C GLU A 472 5.64 -16.56 -8.63
N VAL A 473 4.66 -16.82 -9.49
CA VAL A 473 4.84 -16.91 -10.94
C VAL A 473 3.82 -16.00 -11.61
N ARG A 474 4.28 -15.14 -12.50
CA ARG A 474 3.49 -14.13 -13.17
C ARG A 474 3.67 -14.20 -14.68
N TYR A 475 2.55 -14.19 -15.40
CA TYR A 475 2.51 -14.05 -16.85
C TYR A 475 1.80 -12.76 -17.24
N GLU A 476 2.46 -11.96 -18.06
CA GLU A 476 1.98 -10.67 -18.53
C GLU A 476 1.96 -10.62 -20.05
N ARG A 477 1.00 -9.87 -20.60
CA ARG A 477 0.84 -9.69 -22.03
C ARG A 477 0.37 -8.29 -22.39
N SER A 478 1.00 -7.70 -23.42
CA SER A 478 0.53 -6.53 -24.14
C SER A 478 -0.09 -6.95 -25.47
N TYR A 479 -1.28 -6.43 -25.81
CA TYR A 479 -2.06 -6.91 -26.94
C TYR A 479 -1.77 -6.17 -28.23
N ASP A 480 -1.68 -4.85 -28.18
CA ASP A 480 -1.61 -4.00 -29.36
C ASP A 480 -0.16 -3.78 -29.81
N ASN A 481 0.66 -3.22 -28.92
CA ASN A 481 2.06 -2.94 -29.18
C ASN A 481 2.98 -3.69 -28.20
N PRO A 482 4.22 -4.04 -28.58
CA PRO A 482 5.18 -4.60 -27.64
C PRO A 482 5.50 -3.60 -26.54
N ALA A 483 5.44 -4.05 -25.27
CA ALA A 483 5.69 -3.19 -24.11
C ALA A 483 6.84 -3.70 -23.21
N TYR A 484 7.13 -5.00 -23.26
CA TYR A 484 8.16 -5.60 -22.42
C TYR A 484 9.52 -5.63 -23.11
N GLN A 485 10.59 -5.79 -22.33
CA GLN A 485 11.99 -5.77 -22.78
C GLN A 485 12.26 -4.54 -23.66
N ASN A 486 12.02 -3.35 -23.12
CA ASN A 486 12.19 -2.06 -23.81
C ASN A 486 11.43 -2.00 -25.15
N GLY A 487 10.17 -2.43 -25.15
CA GLY A 487 9.29 -2.35 -26.31
C GLY A 487 9.57 -3.39 -27.41
N THR A 488 10.28 -4.46 -27.11
CA THR A 488 10.60 -5.50 -28.11
C THR A 488 9.75 -6.76 -28.01
N LYS A 489 9.10 -7.00 -26.85
CA LYS A 489 8.27 -8.19 -26.60
C LYS A 489 6.85 -7.81 -26.21
N LYS A 490 5.90 -8.71 -26.59
CA LYS A 490 4.48 -8.60 -26.22
C LYS A 490 4.10 -9.41 -24.98
N SER A 491 5.03 -10.14 -24.40
CA SER A 491 4.75 -10.94 -23.20
C SER A 491 6.00 -11.14 -22.38
N GLN A 492 5.78 -11.36 -21.08
CA GLN A 492 6.80 -11.65 -20.11
C GLN A 492 6.30 -12.76 -19.18
N LEU A 493 7.19 -13.66 -18.79
CA LEU A 493 6.98 -14.63 -17.73
C LEU A 493 8.07 -14.39 -16.67
N THR A 494 7.65 -14.22 -15.43
CA THR A 494 8.55 -14.01 -14.30
C THR A 494 8.23 -15.01 -13.21
N ALA A 495 9.25 -15.66 -12.67
CA ALA A 495 9.21 -16.40 -11.42
C ALA A 495 9.98 -15.55 -10.41
N ALA A 496 9.32 -15.09 -9.39
CA ALA A 496 9.86 -14.14 -8.44
C ALA A 496 9.52 -14.53 -7.00
N GLY A 497 10.05 -13.80 -6.06
CA GLY A 497 9.67 -13.91 -4.67
C GLY A 497 10.59 -13.12 -3.78
N ASP A 498 10.12 -12.88 -2.57
CA ASP A 498 10.85 -12.12 -1.56
C ASP A 498 10.86 -12.82 -0.20
N ILE A 499 11.71 -12.28 0.65
CA ILE A 499 11.78 -12.58 2.07
C ILE A 499 11.62 -11.26 2.82
N ILE A 500 10.67 -11.21 3.74
CA ILE A 500 10.50 -10.09 4.66
C ILE A 500 10.86 -10.58 6.06
N PHE A 501 11.77 -9.86 6.70
CA PHE A 501 12.22 -10.11 8.06
C PHE A 501 11.81 -8.93 8.94
N PHE A 502 10.97 -9.16 9.95
CA PHE A 502 10.44 -8.15 10.86
C PHE A 502 11.27 -8.03 12.13
N PHE A 503 11.40 -6.81 12.66
CA PHE A 503 12.13 -6.53 13.90
C PHE A 503 11.43 -5.57 14.84
#